data_6c56c126e7f70542ad0d26e848e9bf64
#
_entry.id   6c56c126e7f70542ad0d26e848e9bf64
#
_cell.length_a   1.000
_cell.length_b   1.000
_cell.length_c   1.000
_cell.angle_alpha   90.00
_cell.angle_beta   90.00
_cell.angle_gamma   90.00
#
_symmetry.space_group_name_H-M   'P 1'
#
loop_
_entity.id
_entity.type
_entity.pdbx_description
1 polymer ?
#
loop_
_entity_poly.entity_id
_entity_poly.type
_entity_poly.pdbx_seq_one_letter_code
_entity_poly.pdbx_strand_id
1 'polypeptide(L)'
;MNQELRGHTLALLTILLWGTTFVSTKILLHNDLSPMEILLTRFVMGTCFLMLLFPKRLKSTTLKQEAYFAAAGLCGITLYYLFENNALIYTLASNAALIASTSPFFTVLLARFFLKDETIRPQFYFGMILSFIGVGLMSFSGATELQINLKGDFLALLAAIIWSFYSIFSKKISSFGYNTIQTTRRTFMYGILFMLPIIPFANVDFNINNYLSTTVILNLMFLGLGASAICFVTWNLALKSLGAIKASLYINAVPMVTVILSMIVLHERLTWMSGTGIALVLGGLSVSQFKKRSKVIIHSDSHQK
;
A
#
# COMPACT_ATOMS: atom_id res chain seq x y z
N MET A 1 -7.22 23.36 12.04
CA MET A 1 -7.57 22.38 10.99
C MET A 1 -8.27 21.22 11.65
N ASN A 2 -9.47 20.87 11.22
CA ASN A 2 -10.24 19.75 11.77
C ASN A 2 -9.41 18.46 11.64
N GLN A 3 -9.44 17.58 12.65
CA GLN A 3 -8.63 16.34 12.70
C GLN A 3 -8.94 15.43 11.50
N GLU A 4 -10.18 15.40 11.04
CA GLU A 4 -10.60 14.64 9.85
C GLU A 4 -9.99 15.22 8.57
N LEU A 5 -10.03 16.55 8.37
CA LEU A 5 -9.42 17.22 7.22
C LEU A 5 -7.90 16.96 7.16
N ARG A 6 -7.22 17.01 8.31
CA ARG A 6 -5.81 16.64 8.40
C ARG A 6 -5.56 15.19 7.94
N GLY A 7 -6.43 14.26 8.36
CA GLY A 7 -6.34 12.86 7.94
C GLY A 7 -6.46 12.70 6.42
N HIS A 8 -7.42 13.40 5.79
CA HIS A 8 -7.60 13.39 4.34
C HIS A 8 -6.40 13.95 3.59
N THR A 9 -5.86 15.09 4.04
CA THR A 9 -4.66 15.70 3.43
C THR A 9 -3.46 14.78 3.50
N LEU A 10 -3.21 14.16 4.67
CA LEU A 10 -2.09 13.23 4.86
C LEU A 10 -2.24 11.98 4.00
N ALA A 11 -3.45 11.41 3.89
CA ALA A 11 -3.72 10.28 3.01
C ALA A 11 -3.43 10.64 1.55
N LEU A 12 -3.94 11.77 1.05
CA LEU A 12 -3.74 12.21 -0.33
C LEU A 12 -2.26 12.41 -0.66
N LEU A 13 -1.53 13.14 0.19
CA LEU A 13 -0.08 13.34 0.00
C LEU A 13 0.67 12.02 -0.03
N THR A 14 0.34 11.09 0.88
CA THR A 14 0.96 9.76 0.92
C THR A 14 0.73 9.01 -0.40
N ILE A 15 -0.51 9.00 -0.90
CA ILE A 15 -0.86 8.27 -2.11
C ILE A 15 -0.20 8.84 -3.36
N LEU A 16 -0.07 10.15 -3.47
CA LEU A 16 0.67 10.78 -4.57
C LEU A 16 2.13 10.32 -4.60
N LEU A 17 2.77 10.25 -3.43
CA LEU A 17 4.15 9.75 -3.34
C LEU A 17 4.21 8.23 -3.57
N TRP A 18 3.30 7.43 -3.01
CA TRP A 18 3.29 5.99 -3.22
C TRP A 18 2.99 5.58 -4.67
N GLY A 19 2.20 6.38 -5.41
CA GLY A 19 2.00 6.17 -6.84
C GLY A 19 3.29 6.21 -7.67
N THR A 20 4.32 6.90 -7.19
CA THR A 20 5.63 6.94 -7.86
C THR A 20 6.54 5.76 -7.49
N THR A 21 6.26 5.03 -6.40
CA THR A 21 7.17 3.98 -5.89
C THR A 21 7.29 2.78 -6.81
N PHE A 22 6.21 2.39 -7.49
CA PHE A 22 6.24 1.29 -8.46
C PHE A 22 7.22 1.55 -9.60
N VAL A 23 7.21 2.78 -10.15
CA VAL A 23 8.14 3.21 -11.19
C VAL A 23 9.57 3.29 -10.65
N SER A 24 9.76 3.91 -9.48
CA SER A 24 11.08 4.01 -8.83
C SER A 24 11.67 2.63 -8.53
N THR A 25 10.87 1.70 -8.02
CA THR A 25 11.32 0.31 -7.77
C THR A 25 11.68 -0.40 -9.09
N LYS A 26 10.87 -0.21 -10.16
CA LYS A 26 11.17 -0.79 -11.48
C LYS A 26 12.49 -0.27 -12.05
N ILE A 27 12.77 1.03 -11.88
CA ILE A 27 14.07 1.63 -12.29
C ILE A 27 15.22 0.94 -11.53
N LEU A 28 15.11 0.73 -10.24
CA LEU A 28 16.15 0.06 -9.45
C LEU A 28 16.36 -1.40 -9.89
N LEU A 29 15.29 -2.13 -10.18
CA LEU A 29 15.36 -3.48 -10.74
C LEU A 29 16.05 -3.52 -12.10
N HIS A 30 15.85 -2.50 -12.95
CA HIS A 30 16.55 -2.37 -14.24
C HIS A 30 18.02 -1.94 -14.09
N ASN A 31 18.44 -1.49 -12.91
CA ASN A 31 19.84 -1.19 -12.56
C ASN A 31 20.47 -2.29 -11.70
N ASP A 32 20.04 -3.53 -11.90
CA ASP A 32 20.59 -4.76 -11.33
C ASP A 32 20.52 -4.88 -9.79
N LEU A 33 19.65 -4.09 -9.14
CA LEU A 33 19.36 -4.30 -7.72
C LEU A 33 18.30 -5.40 -7.57
N SER A 34 18.56 -6.37 -6.71
CA SER A 34 17.57 -7.40 -6.40
C SER A 34 16.40 -6.83 -5.57
N PRO A 35 15.21 -7.46 -5.62
CA PRO A 35 14.06 -7.07 -4.79
C PRO A 35 14.39 -6.95 -3.32
N MET A 36 15.25 -7.83 -2.81
CA MET A 36 15.62 -7.86 -1.39
C MET A 36 16.59 -6.74 -1.03
N GLU A 37 17.53 -6.39 -1.90
CA GLU A 37 18.44 -5.25 -1.70
C GLU A 37 17.65 -3.93 -1.63
N ILE A 38 16.71 -3.71 -2.55
CA ILE A 38 15.83 -2.55 -2.54
C ILE A 38 15.04 -2.50 -1.24
N LEU A 39 14.46 -3.63 -0.85
CA LEU A 39 13.64 -3.76 0.35
C LEU A 39 14.43 -3.44 1.62
N LEU A 40 15.59 -4.08 1.78
CA LEU A 40 16.43 -3.90 2.96
C LEU A 40 16.97 -2.46 3.05
N THR A 41 17.54 -1.96 1.95
CA THR A 41 18.14 -0.63 1.90
C THR A 41 17.12 0.46 2.24
N ARG A 42 15.92 0.44 1.63
CA ARG A 42 14.89 1.46 1.88
C ARG A 42 14.40 1.46 3.32
N PHE A 43 14.22 0.31 3.96
CA PHE A 43 13.72 0.26 5.34
C PHE A 43 14.79 0.49 6.38
N VAL A 44 16.05 0.12 6.12
CA VAL A 44 17.19 0.51 6.96
C VAL A 44 17.36 2.03 6.94
N MET A 45 17.41 2.65 5.75
CA MET A 45 17.47 4.12 5.61
C MET A 45 16.28 4.80 6.30
N GLY A 46 15.06 4.32 6.08
CA GLY A 46 13.86 4.86 6.71
C GLY A 46 13.89 4.73 8.23
N THR A 47 14.37 3.62 8.76
CA THR A 47 14.50 3.42 10.22
C THR A 47 15.53 4.36 10.82
N CYS A 48 16.71 4.50 10.21
CA CYS A 48 17.75 5.43 10.63
C CYS A 48 17.23 6.87 10.63
N PHE A 49 16.53 7.27 9.56
CA PHE A 49 15.93 8.60 9.47
C PHE A 49 14.90 8.87 10.57
N LEU A 50 14.00 7.90 10.85
CA LEU A 50 13.04 8.03 11.95
C LEU A 50 13.70 8.04 13.32
N MET A 51 14.87 7.38 13.49
CA MET A 51 15.66 7.45 14.71
C MET A 51 16.28 8.84 14.92
N LEU A 52 16.76 9.46 13.86
CA LEU A 52 17.31 10.82 13.89
C LEU A 52 16.22 11.86 14.18
N LEU A 53 15.07 11.77 13.51
CA LEU A 53 13.95 12.69 13.72
C LEU A 53 13.35 12.60 15.13
N PHE A 54 13.29 11.41 15.70
CA PHE A 54 12.69 11.19 17.02
C PHE A 54 13.46 10.13 17.81
N PRO A 55 14.57 10.48 18.48
CA PRO A 55 15.46 9.53 19.14
C PRO A 55 14.84 8.83 20.37
N LYS A 56 13.75 9.38 20.93
CA LYS A 56 13.10 8.79 22.10
C LYS A 56 12.62 7.37 21.82
N ARG A 57 12.99 6.41 22.67
CA ARG A 57 12.57 5.00 22.53
C ARG A 57 11.12 4.82 23.00
N LEU A 58 10.40 3.89 22.36
CA LEU A 58 9.13 3.41 22.86
C LEU A 58 9.38 2.56 24.12
N LYS A 59 8.76 2.94 25.23
CA LYS A 59 8.91 2.28 26.53
C LYS A 59 7.56 1.71 26.99
N SER A 60 7.61 0.77 27.92
CA SER A 60 6.43 0.23 28.63
C SER A 60 5.38 -0.41 27.69
N THR A 61 5.82 -1.19 26.72
CA THR A 61 4.95 -2.01 25.88
C THR A 61 4.67 -3.37 26.52
N THR A 62 3.46 -3.86 26.35
CA THR A 62 3.10 -5.24 26.76
C THR A 62 3.48 -6.24 25.67
N LEU A 63 3.64 -7.52 26.00
CA LEU A 63 3.89 -8.59 25.03
C LEU A 63 2.84 -8.63 23.92
N LYS A 64 1.56 -8.39 24.27
CA LYS A 64 0.46 -8.32 23.30
C LYS A 64 0.62 -7.16 22.33
N GLN A 65 1.07 -6.00 22.78
CA GLN A 65 1.35 -4.84 21.92
C GLN A 65 2.55 -5.10 21.00
N GLU A 66 3.62 -5.74 21.52
CA GLU A 66 4.77 -6.15 20.71
C GLU A 66 4.36 -7.15 19.63
N ALA A 67 3.46 -8.09 19.92
CA ALA A 67 2.93 -8.99 18.90
C ALA A 67 2.19 -8.25 17.76
N TYR A 68 1.46 -7.16 18.05
CA TYR A 68 0.87 -6.32 17.01
C TYR A 68 1.92 -5.56 16.19
N PHE A 69 3.00 -5.05 16.81
CA PHE A 69 4.11 -4.42 16.07
C PHE A 69 4.81 -5.44 15.18
N ALA A 70 5.07 -6.65 15.69
CA ALA A 70 5.67 -7.73 14.94
C ALA A 70 4.79 -8.15 13.74
N ALA A 71 3.48 -8.36 13.96
CA ALA A 71 2.55 -8.70 12.89
C ALA A 71 2.45 -7.59 11.83
N ALA A 72 2.42 -6.32 12.24
CA ALA A 72 2.43 -5.18 11.32
C ALA A 72 3.76 -5.10 10.55
N GLY A 73 4.90 -5.36 11.20
CA GLY A 73 6.21 -5.40 10.55
C GLY A 73 6.32 -6.54 9.54
N LEU A 74 5.88 -7.73 9.92
CA LEU A 74 5.86 -8.88 9.01
C LEU A 74 4.98 -8.62 7.79
N CYS A 75 3.73 -8.16 8.00
CA CYS A 75 2.80 -7.94 6.90
C CYS A 75 3.15 -6.71 6.06
N GLY A 76 3.29 -5.53 6.67
CA GLY A 76 3.40 -4.27 5.95
C GLY A 76 4.79 -3.95 5.43
N ILE A 77 5.82 -4.57 6.00
CA ILE A 77 7.21 -4.27 5.66
C ILE A 77 7.86 -5.44 4.94
N THR A 78 7.85 -6.63 5.53
CA THR A 78 8.55 -7.78 4.93
C THR A 78 7.77 -8.41 3.79
N LEU A 79 6.59 -8.98 4.08
CA LEU A 79 5.85 -9.78 3.09
C LEU A 79 5.26 -8.92 1.97
N TYR A 80 4.67 -7.77 2.30
CA TYR A 80 4.11 -6.87 1.29
C TYR A 80 5.14 -6.52 0.23
N TYR A 81 6.28 -5.94 0.64
CA TYR A 81 7.31 -5.51 -0.31
C TYR A 81 8.08 -6.67 -0.94
N LEU A 82 8.20 -7.80 -0.25
CA LEU A 82 8.77 -8.99 -0.86
C LEU A 82 7.91 -9.44 -2.05
N PHE A 83 6.59 -9.47 -1.89
CA PHE A 83 5.68 -9.84 -2.98
C PHE A 83 5.60 -8.74 -4.05
N GLU A 84 5.47 -7.46 -3.66
CA GLU A 84 5.40 -6.33 -4.60
C GLU A 84 6.65 -6.20 -5.46
N ASN A 85 7.84 -6.18 -4.85
CA ASN A 85 9.10 -6.03 -5.58
C ASN A 85 9.35 -7.22 -6.52
N ASN A 86 9.01 -8.45 -6.08
CA ASN A 86 9.10 -9.62 -6.95
C ASN A 86 8.03 -9.61 -8.05
N ALA A 87 6.83 -9.09 -7.79
CA ALA A 87 5.82 -8.91 -8.83
C ALA A 87 6.35 -8.02 -9.97
N LEU A 88 7.03 -6.93 -9.62
CA LEU A 88 7.60 -5.98 -10.58
C LEU A 88 8.71 -6.56 -11.47
N ILE A 89 9.29 -7.71 -11.14
CA ILE A 89 10.18 -8.45 -12.05
C ILE A 89 9.38 -8.99 -13.24
N TYR A 90 8.15 -9.47 -12.98
CA TYR A 90 7.38 -10.26 -13.92
C TYR A 90 6.25 -9.47 -14.62
N THR A 91 5.75 -8.39 -14.01
CA THR A 91 4.62 -7.60 -14.54
C THR A 91 4.98 -6.12 -14.69
N LEU A 92 4.11 -5.38 -15.40
CA LEU A 92 4.27 -3.93 -15.57
C LEU A 92 4.01 -3.19 -14.25
N ALA A 93 4.65 -2.03 -14.08
CA ALA A 93 4.42 -1.20 -12.90
C ALA A 93 2.96 -0.73 -12.81
N SER A 94 2.35 -0.40 -13.95
CA SER A 94 0.93 -0.07 -14.08
C SER A 94 0.01 -1.21 -13.63
N ASN A 95 0.28 -2.45 -14.05
CA ASN A 95 -0.50 -3.63 -13.65
C ASN A 95 -0.37 -3.90 -12.14
N ALA A 96 0.86 -3.92 -11.62
CA ALA A 96 1.11 -4.15 -10.19
C ALA A 96 0.37 -3.12 -9.33
N ALA A 97 0.43 -1.83 -9.68
CA ALA A 97 -0.26 -0.76 -8.96
C ALA A 97 -1.79 -0.93 -8.99
N LEU A 98 -2.35 -1.35 -10.13
CA LEU A 98 -3.79 -1.58 -10.25
C LEU A 98 -4.26 -2.78 -9.44
N ILE A 99 -3.51 -3.89 -9.45
CA ILE A 99 -3.81 -5.04 -8.63
C ILE A 99 -3.70 -4.68 -7.14
N ALA A 100 -2.65 -3.94 -6.75
CA ALA A 100 -2.49 -3.45 -5.38
C ALA A 100 -3.66 -2.56 -4.92
N SER A 101 -4.28 -1.81 -5.85
CA SER A 101 -5.47 -0.99 -5.55
C SER A 101 -6.73 -1.78 -5.20
N THR A 102 -6.73 -3.11 -5.33
CA THR A 102 -7.80 -3.99 -4.83
C THR A 102 -7.74 -4.20 -3.31
N SER A 103 -6.66 -3.80 -2.64
CA SER A 103 -6.49 -3.94 -1.19
C SER A 103 -7.62 -3.36 -0.33
N PRO A 104 -8.35 -2.28 -0.70
CA PRO A 104 -9.51 -1.84 0.06
C PRO A 104 -10.61 -2.91 0.22
N PHE A 105 -10.80 -3.78 -0.77
CA PHE A 105 -11.77 -4.87 -0.65
C PHE A 105 -11.40 -5.84 0.46
N PHE A 106 -10.14 -6.26 0.49
CA PHE A 106 -9.63 -7.13 1.55
C PHE A 106 -9.62 -6.43 2.90
N THR A 107 -9.32 -5.11 2.93
CA THR A 107 -9.36 -4.31 4.16
C THR A 107 -10.77 -4.27 4.76
N VAL A 108 -11.80 -4.09 3.93
CA VAL A 108 -13.21 -4.09 4.38
C VAL A 108 -13.61 -5.47 4.90
N LEU A 109 -13.25 -6.54 4.19
CA LEU A 109 -13.52 -7.91 4.62
C LEU A 109 -12.85 -8.21 5.97
N LEU A 110 -11.56 -7.90 6.11
CA LEU A 110 -10.83 -8.11 7.36
C LEU A 110 -11.33 -7.22 8.49
N ALA A 111 -11.71 -5.96 8.22
CA ALA A 111 -12.29 -5.07 9.22
C ALA A 111 -13.59 -5.67 9.80
N ARG A 112 -14.41 -6.30 8.98
CA ARG A 112 -15.63 -7.00 9.42
C ARG A 112 -15.33 -8.09 10.44
N PHE A 113 -14.25 -8.86 10.23
CA PHE A 113 -13.86 -9.96 11.11
C PHE A 113 -13.15 -9.48 12.38
N PHE A 114 -12.19 -8.55 12.24
CA PHE A 114 -11.29 -8.15 13.32
C PHE A 114 -11.75 -6.94 14.13
N LEU A 115 -12.49 -6.02 13.53
CA LEU A 115 -12.93 -4.77 14.17
C LEU A 115 -14.41 -4.78 14.52
N LYS A 116 -15.17 -5.78 14.06
CA LYS A 116 -16.63 -5.92 14.25
C LYS A 116 -17.42 -4.70 13.74
N ASP A 117 -16.83 -3.91 12.89
CA ASP A 117 -17.40 -2.71 12.30
C ASP A 117 -18.14 -3.01 10.99
N GLU A 118 -19.31 -2.40 10.85
CA GLU A 118 -20.16 -2.21 9.67
C GLU A 118 -20.71 -3.44 8.93
N THR A 119 -21.96 -3.36 8.55
CA THR A 119 -22.62 -4.25 7.57
C THR A 119 -22.10 -3.97 6.17
N ILE A 120 -21.56 -4.97 5.50
CA ILE A 120 -21.10 -4.87 4.11
C ILE A 120 -22.34 -4.84 3.21
N ARG A 121 -22.44 -3.82 2.35
CA ARG A 121 -23.57 -3.62 1.44
C ARG A 121 -23.41 -4.44 0.15
N PRO A 122 -24.51 -4.82 -0.53
CA PRO A 122 -24.44 -5.55 -1.80
C PRO A 122 -23.61 -4.85 -2.88
N GLN A 123 -23.65 -3.50 -2.94
CA GLN A 123 -22.87 -2.71 -3.91
C GLN A 123 -21.35 -2.94 -3.77
N PHE A 124 -20.89 -3.25 -2.56
CA PHE A 124 -19.49 -3.61 -2.33
C PHE A 124 -19.09 -4.86 -3.10
N TYR A 125 -19.89 -5.92 -3.02
CA TYR A 125 -19.61 -7.17 -3.75
C TYR A 125 -19.66 -6.98 -5.25
N PHE A 126 -20.66 -6.21 -5.77
CA PHE A 126 -20.74 -5.91 -7.18
C PHE A 126 -19.52 -5.13 -7.67
N GLY A 127 -19.11 -4.08 -6.95
CA GLY A 127 -17.90 -3.31 -7.26
C GLY A 127 -16.62 -4.16 -7.21
N MET A 128 -16.55 -5.10 -6.26
CA MET A 128 -15.44 -6.05 -6.15
C MET A 128 -15.36 -6.96 -7.39
N ILE A 129 -16.46 -7.57 -7.80
CA ILE A 129 -16.51 -8.43 -9.00
C ILE A 129 -16.08 -7.64 -10.24
N LEU A 130 -16.62 -6.43 -10.43
CA LEU A 130 -16.28 -5.56 -11.56
C LEU A 130 -14.78 -5.23 -11.58
N SER A 131 -14.18 -4.93 -10.43
CA SER A 131 -12.75 -4.66 -10.33
C SER A 131 -11.91 -5.89 -10.66
N PHE A 132 -12.27 -7.08 -10.18
CA PHE A 132 -11.54 -8.31 -10.51
C PHE A 132 -11.65 -8.69 -12.00
N ILE A 133 -12.78 -8.42 -12.65
CA ILE A 133 -12.89 -8.56 -14.12
C ILE A 133 -11.91 -7.60 -14.80
N GLY A 134 -11.81 -6.33 -14.32
CA GLY A 134 -10.86 -5.36 -14.84
C GLY A 134 -9.40 -5.79 -14.67
N VAL A 135 -9.02 -6.32 -13.50
CA VAL A 135 -7.69 -6.91 -13.27
C VAL A 135 -7.43 -8.06 -14.26
N GLY A 136 -8.38 -8.97 -14.44
CA GLY A 136 -8.27 -10.07 -15.41
C GLY A 136 -8.00 -9.56 -16.83
N LEU A 137 -8.78 -8.59 -17.31
CA LEU A 137 -8.57 -7.98 -18.64
C LEU A 137 -7.18 -7.38 -18.80
N MET A 138 -6.64 -6.76 -17.76
CA MET A 138 -5.30 -6.20 -17.80
C MET A 138 -4.22 -7.27 -17.85
N SER A 139 -4.35 -8.32 -17.06
CA SER A 139 -3.41 -9.45 -17.07
C SER A 139 -3.34 -10.13 -18.45
N PHE A 140 -4.43 -10.11 -19.21
CA PHE A 140 -4.46 -10.62 -20.58
C PHE A 140 -3.96 -9.61 -21.63
N SER A 141 -3.89 -8.31 -21.34
CA SER A 141 -3.59 -7.27 -22.30
C SER A 141 -2.09 -7.11 -22.61
N GLY A 142 -1.21 -7.66 -21.79
CA GLY A 142 0.25 -7.67 -22.03
C GLY A 142 0.69 -8.62 -23.15
N ALA A 143 -0.24 -9.31 -23.78
CA ALA A 143 0.00 -10.39 -24.74
C ALA A 143 0.05 -9.87 -26.19
N THR A 144 1.04 -9.07 -26.57
CA THR A 144 1.46 -9.04 -27.99
C THR A 144 2.32 -10.26 -28.35
N GLU A 145 2.85 -10.99 -27.38
CA GLU A 145 3.35 -12.35 -27.46
C GLU A 145 3.01 -13.02 -26.13
N LEU A 146 2.02 -13.89 -26.11
CA LEU A 146 1.57 -14.89 -25.12
C LEU A 146 2.38 -15.06 -23.79
N GLN A 147 2.82 -13.97 -23.17
CA GLN A 147 3.39 -14.00 -21.83
C GLN A 147 2.38 -13.41 -20.83
N ILE A 148 1.30 -14.19 -20.62
CA ILE A 148 0.45 -14.00 -19.43
C ILE A 148 1.36 -14.25 -18.24
N ASN A 149 1.83 -13.20 -17.58
CA ASN A 149 2.71 -13.38 -16.44
C ASN A 149 1.89 -13.49 -15.16
N LEU A 150 1.05 -14.54 -15.11
CA LEU A 150 0.20 -14.88 -13.96
C LEU A 150 0.99 -14.87 -12.63
N LYS A 151 2.30 -15.15 -12.69
CA LYS A 151 3.15 -15.14 -11.50
C LYS A 151 3.29 -13.73 -10.91
N GLY A 152 3.55 -12.72 -11.76
CA GLY A 152 3.66 -11.32 -11.30
C GLY A 152 2.36 -10.80 -10.75
N ASP A 153 1.26 -11.02 -11.47
CA ASP A 153 -0.06 -10.57 -11.07
C ASP A 153 -0.57 -11.27 -9.80
N PHE A 154 -0.26 -12.57 -9.64
CA PHE A 154 -0.55 -13.31 -8.40
C PHE A 154 0.24 -12.77 -7.21
N LEU A 155 1.52 -12.45 -7.38
CA LEU A 155 2.34 -11.84 -6.34
C LEU A 155 1.81 -10.45 -5.95
N ALA A 156 1.39 -9.63 -6.92
CA ALA A 156 0.77 -8.33 -6.66
C ALA A 156 -0.56 -8.48 -5.88
N LEU A 157 -1.36 -9.50 -6.19
CA LEU A 157 -2.60 -9.80 -5.45
C LEU A 157 -2.31 -10.23 -4.02
N LEU A 158 -1.30 -11.08 -3.80
CA LEU A 158 -0.84 -11.45 -2.45
C LEU A 158 -0.39 -10.22 -1.68
N ALA A 159 0.36 -9.31 -2.31
CA ALA A 159 0.75 -8.05 -1.69
C ALA A 159 -0.48 -7.23 -1.25
N ALA A 160 -1.52 -7.11 -2.10
CA ALA A 160 -2.75 -6.40 -1.76
C ALA A 160 -3.47 -7.00 -0.54
N ILE A 161 -3.53 -8.33 -0.45
CA ILE A 161 -4.11 -9.04 0.70
C ILE A 161 -3.31 -8.76 1.97
N ILE A 162 -1.99 -8.91 1.91
CA ILE A 162 -1.08 -8.71 3.04
C ILE A 162 -1.10 -7.26 3.52
N TRP A 163 -1.16 -6.27 2.60
CA TRP A 163 -1.33 -4.87 2.97
C TRP A 163 -2.59 -4.61 3.79
N SER A 164 -3.64 -5.36 3.51
CA SER A 164 -4.89 -5.22 4.24
C SER A 164 -4.76 -5.68 5.70
N PHE A 165 -4.02 -6.74 5.98
CA PHE A 165 -3.66 -7.12 7.35
C PHE A 165 -2.83 -6.03 8.05
N TYR A 166 -1.82 -5.46 7.36
CA TYR A 166 -1.06 -4.33 7.88
C TYR A 166 -1.98 -3.16 8.29
N SER A 167 -2.94 -2.81 7.44
CA SER A 167 -3.89 -1.72 7.71
C SER A 167 -4.70 -1.96 8.98
N ILE A 168 -5.17 -3.20 9.21
CA ILE A 168 -5.90 -3.60 10.42
C ILE A 168 -5.00 -3.54 11.66
N PHE A 169 -3.79 -4.10 11.59
CA PHE A 169 -2.84 -4.08 12.71
C PHE A 169 -2.40 -2.65 13.05
N SER A 170 -2.09 -1.82 12.05
CA SER A 170 -1.75 -0.41 12.24
C SER A 170 -2.90 0.39 12.86
N LYS A 171 -4.15 0.13 12.46
CA LYS A 171 -5.31 0.72 13.13
C LYS A 171 -5.38 0.31 14.59
N LYS A 172 -5.14 -0.95 14.92
CA LYS A 172 -5.10 -1.43 16.31
C LYS A 172 -3.96 -0.77 17.09
N ILE A 173 -2.76 -0.70 16.51
CA ILE A 173 -1.60 -0.02 17.11
C ILE A 173 -1.92 1.46 17.41
N SER A 174 -2.65 2.13 16.52
CA SER A 174 -3.03 3.54 16.74
C SER A 174 -3.90 3.77 17.98
N SER A 175 -4.61 2.73 18.46
CA SER A 175 -5.43 2.78 19.67
C SER A 175 -4.62 2.66 20.96
N PHE A 176 -3.34 2.33 20.90
CA PHE A 176 -2.48 2.21 22.09
C PHE A 176 -2.02 3.57 22.66
N GLY A 177 -2.30 4.68 21.95
CA GLY A 177 -1.97 6.02 22.44
C GLY A 177 -0.52 6.47 22.29
N TYR A 178 0.35 5.63 21.70
CA TYR A 178 1.76 5.97 21.49
C TYR A 178 1.96 7.00 20.36
N ASN A 179 3.14 7.62 20.35
CA ASN A 179 3.56 8.51 19.26
C ASN A 179 3.70 7.72 17.93
N THR A 180 3.11 8.22 16.85
CA THR A 180 3.08 7.53 15.57
C THR A 180 4.48 7.29 14.98
N ILE A 181 5.43 8.21 15.15
CA ILE A 181 6.82 8.02 14.68
C ILE A 181 7.48 6.84 15.41
N GLN A 182 7.29 6.75 16.73
CA GLN A 182 7.83 5.64 17.52
C GLN A 182 7.22 4.29 17.13
N THR A 183 5.90 4.25 16.93
CA THR A 183 5.20 3.01 16.52
C THR A 183 5.61 2.59 15.11
N THR A 184 5.71 3.53 14.16
CA THR A 184 6.18 3.24 12.79
C THR A 184 7.61 2.71 12.81
N ARG A 185 8.52 3.35 13.56
CA ARG A 185 9.89 2.87 13.73
C ARG A 185 9.95 1.47 14.34
N ARG A 186 9.14 1.19 15.38
CA ARG A 186 9.08 -0.13 16.01
C ARG A 186 8.61 -1.20 15.00
N THR A 187 7.61 -0.88 14.20
CA THR A 187 7.12 -1.73 13.10
C THR A 187 8.22 -1.99 12.07
N PHE A 188 8.98 -0.97 11.66
CA PHE A 188 10.11 -1.13 10.73
C PHE A 188 11.21 -2.04 11.29
N MET A 189 11.55 -1.88 12.58
CA MET A 189 12.54 -2.75 13.24
C MET A 189 12.13 -4.22 13.20
N TYR A 190 10.85 -4.54 13.48
CA TYR A 190 10.35 -5.91 13.33
C TYR A 190 10.37 -6.37 11.87
N GLY A 191 9.98 -5.50 10.92
CA GLY A 191 10.07 -5.82 9.50
C GLY A 191 11.49 -6.18 9.09
N ILE A 192 12.48 -5.37 9.44
CA ILE A 192 13.91 -5.66 9.17
C ILE A 192 14.33 -6.99 9.84
N LEU A 193 13.92 -7.22 11.07
CA LEU A 193 14.23 -8.47 11.78
C LEU A 193 13.71 -9.70 11.03
N PHE A 194 12.51 -9.63 10.47
CA PHE A 194 11.93 -10.72 9.67
C PHE A 194 12.56 -10.86 8.27
N MET A 195 13.24 -9.83 7.76
CA MET A 195 14.00 -9.93 6.51
C MET A 195 15.30 -10.74 6.69
N LEU A 196 15.93 -10.66 7.88
CA LEU A 196 17.25 -11.29 8.12
C LEU A 196 17.31 -12.77 7.76
N PRO A 197 16.35 -13.63 8.16
CA PRO A 197 16.37 -15.04 7.79
C PRO A 197 16.08 -15.30 6.30
N ILE A 198 15.59 -14.31 5.54
CA ILE A 198 15.28 -14.45 4.11
C ILE A 198 16.52 -14.12 3.26
N ILE A 199 17.42 -13.26 3.75
CA ILE A 199 18.61 -12.79 3.01
C ILE A 199 19.44 -13.96 2.43
N PRO A 200 19.75 -15.05 3.17
CA PRO A 200 20.55 -16.14 2.64
C PRO A 200 19.89 -16.89 1.46
N PHE A 201 18.58 -16.79 1.31
CA PHE A 201 17.80 -17.42 0.24
C PHE A 201 17.43 -16.46 -0.88
N ALA A 202 17.68 -15.17 -0.70
CA ALA A 202 17.50 -14.14 -1.71
C ALA A 202 18.82 -13.93 -2.45
N ASN A 203 18.76 -13.76 -3.77
CA ASN A 203 19.94 -13.44 -4.58
C ASN A 203 20.38 -12.00 -4.27
N VAL A 204 21.15 -11.84 -3.19
CA VAL A 204 21.64 -10.53 -2.72
C VAL A 204 23.15 -10.51 -2.95
N ASP A 205 23.61 -9.58 -3.78
CA ASP A 205 25.04 -9.46 -4.12
C ASP A 205 25.71 -8.23 -3.47
N PHE A 206 24.95 -7.20 -3.08
CA PHE A 206 25.45 -5.91 -2.55
C PHE A 206 26.67 -5.38 -3.31
N ASN A 207 26.69 -5.55 -4.65
CA ASN A 207 27.77 -5.00 -5.44
C ASN A 207 27.77 -3.47 -5.37
N ILE A 208 28.78 -2.89 -4.73
CA ILE A 208 28.83 -1.45 -4.46
C ILE A 208 28.73 -0.62 -5.75
N ASN A 209 29.19 -1.15 -6.87
CA ASN A 209 29.15 -0.44 -8.15
C ASN A 209 27.72 -0.16 -8.61
N ASN A 210 26.77 -1.04 -8.30
CA ASN A 210 25.35 -0.84 -8.62
C ASN A 210 24.74 0.34 -7.85
N TYR A 211 25.33 0.69 -6.70
CA TYR A 211 24.86 1.78 -5.83
C TYR A 211 25.47 3.15 -6.17
N LEU A 212 26.52 3.21 -6.99
CA LEU A 212 27.22 4.47 -7.31
C LEU A 212 26.52 5.35 -8.36
N SER A 213 25.56 4.79 -9.09
CA SER A 213 24.79 5.55 -10.08
C SER A 213 23.93 6.63 -9.40
N THR A 214 23.96 7.87 -9.89
CA THR A 214 23.09 8.95 -9.41
C THR A 214 21.61 8.56 -9.48
N THR A 215 21.20 7.86 -10.52
CA THR A 215 19.83 7.35 -10.67
C THR A 215 19.46 6.41 -9.53
N VAL A 216 20.34 5.48 -9.17
CA VAL A 216 20.12 4.52 -8.09
C VAL A 216 20.08 5.25 -6.75
N ILE A 217 21.02 6.12 -6.47
CA ILE A 217 21.07 6.90 -5.23
C ILE A 217 19.78 7.70 -5.01
N LEU A 218 19.35 8.47 -6.04
CA LEU A 218 18.14 9.30 -5.94
C LEU A 218 16.87 8.47 -5.71
N ASN A 219 16.73 7.34 -6.42
CA ASN A 219 15.59 6.44 -6.23
C ASN A 219 15.60 5.76 -4.85
N LEU A 220 16.76 5.31 -4.36
CA LEU A 220 16.88 4.75 -3.01
C LEU A 220 16.59 5.79 -1.92
N MET A 221 17.10 7.02 -2.07
CA MET A 221 16.78 8.12 -1.14
C MET A 221 15.27 8.43 -1.14
N PHE A 222 14.65 8.51 -2.33
CA PHE A 222 13.21 8.69 -2.45
C PHE A 222 12.43 7.55 -1.78
N LEU A 223 12.79 6.29 -2.06
CA LEU A 223 12.12 5.13 -1.47
C LEU A 223 12.35 5.03 0.04
N GLY A 224 13.58 5.29 0.51
CA GLY A 224 13.92 5.16 1.93
C GLY A 224 13.37 6.29 2.79
N LEU A 225 13.64 7.54 2.43
CA LEU A 225 13.26 8.71 3.23
C LEU A 225 11.83 9.16 2.94
N GLY A 226 11.48 9.32 1.67
CA GLY A 226 10.16 9.79 1.26
C GLY A 226 9.09 8.70 1.44
N ALA A 227 9.16 7.67 0.61
CA ALA A 227 8.09 6.68 0.52
C ALA A 227 8.03 5.71 1.71
N SER A 228 9.17 5.40 2.36
CA SER A 228 9.15 4.57 3.57
C SER A 228 8.96 5.45 4.81
N ALA A 229 9.93 6.29 5.21
CA ALA A 229 9.83 6.97 6.50
C ALA A 229 8.67 7.96 6.57
N ILE A 230 8.63 8.95 5.69
CA ILE A 230 7.62 10.02 5.73
C ILE A 230 6.24 9.45 5.43
N CYS A 231 6.08 8.70 4.33
CA CYS A 231 4.77 8.19 3.91
C CYS A 231 4.16 7.19 4.89
N PHE A 232 4.94 6.31 5.53
CA PHE A 232 4.38 5.43 6.56
C PHE A 232 3.93 6.17 7.81
N VAL A 233 4.63 7.23 8.22
CA VAL A 233 4.18 8.08 9.34
C VAL A 233 2.91 8.82 8.97
N THR A 234 2.84 9.45 7.79
CA THR A 234 1.65 10.18 7.33
C THR A 234 0.46 9.26 7.11
N TRP A 235 0.69 8.06 6.55
CA TRP A 235 -0.32 7.02 6.41
C TRP A 235 -0.87 6.53 7.76
N ASN A 236 0.00 6.23 8.71
CA ASN A 236 -0.42 5.80 10.05
C ASN A 236 -1.19 6.91 10.80
N LEU A 237 -0.85 8.19 10.58
CA LEU A 237 -1.63 9.31 11.07
C LEU A 237 -3.01 9.41 10.39
N ALA A 238 -3.08 9.16 9.09
CA ALA A 238 -4.34 9.08 8.35
C ALA A 238 -5.22 7.91 8.85
N LEU A 239 -4.65 6.72 9.03
CA LEU A 239 -5.32 5.56 9.62
C LEU A 239 -5.86 5.85 11.02
N LYS A 240 -5.08 6.57 11.84
CA LYS A 240 -5.49 6.99 13.20
C LYS A 240 -6.70 7.91 13.13
N SER A 241 -6.72 8.88 12.21
CA SER A 241 -7.74 9.91 12.10
C SER A 241 -9.00 9.43 11.38
N LEU A 242 -8.86 8.67 10.28
CA LEU A 242 -9.95 8.29 9.39
C LEU A 242 -10.47 6.86 9.63
N GLY A 243 -9.65 6.02 10.23
CA GLY A 243 -9.88 4.57 10.32
C GLY A 243 -9.37 3.81 9.08
N ALA A 244 -9.29 2.48 9.19
CA ALA A 244 -8.70 1.63 8.15
C ALA A 244 -9.52 1.66 6.85
N ILE A 245 -10.85 1.60 6.93
CA ILE A 245 -11.74 1.56 5.75
C ILE A 245 -11.66 2.86 4.96
N LYS A 246 -11.87 4.04 5.62
CA LYS A 246 -11.84 5.32 4.91
C LYS A 246 -10.45 5.64 4.35
N ALA A 247 -9.37 5.31 5.08
CA ALA A 247 -8.01 5.53 4.60
C ALA A 247 -7.68 4.63 3.41
N SER A 248 -8.06 3.34 3.43
CA SER A 248 -7.77 2.42 2.33
C SER A 248 -8.37 2.86 0.98
N LEU A 249 -9.47 3.63 1.00
CA LEU A 249 -10.09 4.14 -0.23
C LEU A 249 -9.16 5.07 -1.03
N TYR A 250 -8.22 5.75 -0.37
CA TYR A 250 -7.23 6.58 -1.05
C TYR A 250 -6.26 5.78 -1.91
N ILE A 251 -6.03 4.49 -1.58
CA ILE A 251 -5.14 3.60 -2.35
C ILE A 251 -5.64 3.46 -3.80
N ASN A 252 -6.94 3.65 -4.05
CA ASN A 252 -7.52 3.61 -5.39
C ASN A 252 -6.96 4.68 -6.34
N ALA A 253 -6.36 5.74 -5.81
CA ALA A 253 -5.74 6.78 -6.60
C ALA A 253 -4.27 6.48 -6.96
N VAL A 254 -3.65 5.48 -6.32
CA VAL A 254 -2.26 5.04 -6.63
C VAL A 254 -2.09 4.69 -8.10
N PRO A 255 -2.95 3.85 -8.72
CA PRO A 255 -2.75 3.46 -10.12
C PRO A 255 -2.79 4.64 -11.10
N MET A 256 -3.58 5.67 -10.81
CA MET A 256 -3.65 6.86 -11.68
C MET A 256 -2.28 7.53 -11.81
N VAL A 257 -1.58 7.70 -10.67
CA VAL A 257 -0.24 8.28 -10.65
C VAL A 257 0.77 7.33 -11.30
N THR A 258 0.71 6.04 -10.95
CA THR A 258 1.65 5.04 -11.47
C THR A 258 1.52 4.87 -12.98
N VAL A 259 0.30 4.77 -13.53
CA VAL A 259 0.06 4.61 -14.97
C VAL A 259 0.64 5.80 -15.75
N ILE A 260 0.36 7.04 -15.31
CA ILE A 260 0.89 8.23 -15.97
C ILE A 260 2.42 8.21 -15.96
N LEU A 261 3.03 7.92 -14.82
CA LEU A 261 4.48 7.92 -14.68
C LEU A 261 5.14 6.75 -15.42
N SER A 262 4.53 5.55 -15.41
CA SER A 262 5.07 4.41 -16.14
C SER A 262 5.07 4.62 -17.66
N MET A 263 4.05 5.29 -18.20
CA MET A 263 4.03 5.68 -19.61
C MET A 263 5.16 6.68 -19.97
N ILE A 264 5.40 7.67 -19.08
CA ILE A 264 6.39 8.74 -19.35
C ILE A 264 7.83 8.24 -19.11
N VAL A 265 8.06 7.51 -18.01
CA VAL A 265 9.41 7.17 -17.52
C VAL A 265 9.86 5.78 -17.99
N LEU A 266 8.95 4.80 -17.95
CA LEU A 266 9.26 3.41 -18.32
C LEU A 266 8.84 3.11 -19.78
N HIS A 267 8.20 4.07 -20.47
CA HIS A 267 7.66 3.90 -21.82
C HIS A 267 6.71 2.72 -21.97
N GLU A 268 5.98 2.36 -20.88
CA GLU A 268 4.95 1.32 -20.92
C GLU A 268 3.83 1.74 -21.88
N ARG A 269 3.42 0.82 -22.76
CA ARG A 269 2.34 1.06 -23.73
C ARG A 269 1.04 0.53 -23.17
N LEU A 270 0.03 1.40 -23.12
CA LEU A 270 -1.32 0.96 -22.78
C LEU A 270 -2.02 0.40 -24.02
N THR A 271 -2.53 -0.82 -23.89
CA THR A 271 -3.43 -1.40 -24.91
C THR A 271 -4.87 -0.99 -24.62
N TRP A 272 -5.78 -1.18 -25.61
CA TRP A 272 -7.20 -0.99 -25.38
C TRP A 272 -7.75 -1.88 -24.24
N MET A 273 -7.24 -3.11 -24.12
CA MET A 273 -7.61 -4.01 -23.03
C MET A 273 -7.15 -3.46 -21.69
N SER A 274 -5.92 -2.92 -21.58
CA SER A 274 -5.45 -2.26 -20.37
C SER A 274 -6.33 -1.06 -20.02
N GLY A 275 -6.66 -0.20 -20.99
CA GLY A 275 -7.52 0.96 -20.77
C GLY A 275 -8.91 0.58 -20.26
N THR A 276 -9.55 -0.43 -20.85
CA THR A 276 -10.84 -0.94 -20.37
C THR A 276 -10.73 -1.59 -19.00
N GLY A 277 -9.66 -2.34 -18.74
CA GLY A 277 -9.38 -2.94 -17.44
C GLY A 277 -9.23 -1.88 -16.34
N ILE A 278 -8.46 -0.80 -16.60
CA ILE A 278 -8.34 0.36 -15.70
C ILE A 278 -9.71 0.96 -15.38
N ALA A 279 -10.52 1.22 -16.41
CA ALA A 279 -11.84 1.81 -16.24
C ALA A 279 -12.76 0.91 -15.39
N LEU A 280 -12.69 -0.42 -15.58
CA LEU A 280 -13.47 -1.37 -14.78
C LEU A 280 -12.99 -1.45 -13.33
N VAL A 281 -11.67 -1.43 -13.07
CA VAL A 281 -11.12 -1.42 -11.69
C VAL A 281 -11.56 -0.16 -10.97
N LEU A 282 -11.33 1.02 -11.54
CA LEU A 282 -11.68 2.30 -10.92
C LEU A 282 -13.19 2.48 -10.79
N GLY A 283 -13.95 2.06 -11.80
CA GLY A 283 -15.42 2.06 -11.79
C GLY A 283 -15.97 1.14 -10.69
N GLY A 284 -15.46 -0.08 -10.57
CA GLY A 284 -15.84 -1.05 -9.55
C GLY A 284 -15.53 -0.55 -8.13
N LEU A 285 -14.34 0.03 -7.94
CA LEU A 285 -13.96 0.68 -6.68
C LEU A 285 -14.91 1.84 -6.33
N SER A 286 -15.27 2.66 -7.31
CA SER A 286 -16.22 3.78 -7.11
C SER A 286 -17.60 3.27 -6.73
N VAL A 287 -18.12 2.26 -7.44
CA VAL A 287 -19.44 1.64 -7.16
C VAL A 287 -19.48 1.04 -5.75
N SER A 288 -18.38 0.35 -5.32
CA SER A 288 -18.30 -0.25 -3.99
C SER A 288 -18.47 0.74 -2.85
N GLN A 289 -18.18 2.01 -3.10
CA GLN A 289 -18.16 3.10 -2.11
C GLN A 289 -19.44 3.94 -2.08
N PHE A 290 -20.33 3.82 -3.06
CA PHE A 290 -21.53 4.65 -3.15
C PHE A 290 -22.42 4.52 -1.90
N LYS A 291 -22.43 5.56 -1.07
CA LYS A 291 -23.43 5.76 -0.01
C LYS A 291 -24.67 6.38 -0.64
N LYS A 292 -25.75 5.61 -0.83
CA LYS A 292 -27.05 6.22 -1.05
C LYS A 292 -27.36 7.09 0.19
N ARG A 293 -27.44 8.41 0.02
CA ARG A 293 -27.90 9.32 1.08
C ARG A 293 -29.27 8.84 1.52
N SER A 294 -29.38 8.28 2.72
CA SER A 294 -30.68 8.07 3.36
C SER A 294 -31.29 9.46 3.53
N LYS A 295 -32.40 9.72 2.85
CA LYS A 295 -33.27 10.86 3.19
C LYS A 295 -33.64 10.70 4.66
N VAL A 296 -33.10 11.56 5.51
CA VAL A 296 -33.61 11.76 6.85
C VAL A 296 -35.03 12.29 6.67
N ILE A 297 -36.02 11.43 6.82
CA ILE A 297 -37.42 11.85 6.99
C ILE A 297 -37.45 12.47 8.37
N ILE A 298 -37.39 13.81 8.41
CA ILE A 298 -37.73 14.59 9.60
C ILE A 298 -39.24 14.41 9.75
N HIS A 299 -39.67 13.48 10.60
CA HIS A 299 -41.03 13.54 11.12
C HIS A 299 -41.10 14.78 12.02
N SER A 300 -41.65 15.83 11.47
CA SER A 300 -42.15 16.95 12.27
C SER A 300 -43.38 16.41 13.01
N ASP A 301 -43.20 15.97 14.24
CA ASP A 301 -44.30 15.79 15.15
C ASP A 301 -44.87 17.18 15.50
N SER A 302 -45.83 17.58 14.71
CA SER A 302 -46.80 18.62 15.08
C SER A 302 -47.78 18.02 16.08
N HIS A 303 -47.49 18.12 17.35
CA HIS A 303 -48.49 18.05 18.39
C HIS A 303 -48.67 19.43 18.98
N GLN A 304 -49.63 20.18 18.36
CA GLN A 304 -50.49 21.11 19.07
C GLN A 304 -51.51 20.26 19.84
N LYS A 305 -51.51 20.34 21.17
CA LYS A 305 -52.67 20.71 22.01
C LYS A 305 -52.23 20.71 23.46
#